data_6e055fd2f95f8c0a6e7aa9f6e3c7a699
#
_entry.id   6e055fd2f95f8c0a6e7aa9f6e3c7a699
#
_cell.length_a   1.000
_cell.length_b   1.000
_cell.length_c   1.000
_cell.angle_alpha   90.00
_cell.angle_beta   90.00
_cell.angle_gamma   90.00
#
_symmetry.space_group_name_H-M   'P 1'
#
loop_
_entity.id
_entity.type
_entity.pdbx_description
1 polymer ?
#
loop_
_entity_poly.entity_id
_entity_poly.type
_entity_poly.pdbx_seq_one_letter_code
_entity_poly.pdbx_strand_id
1 'polypeptide(L)'
;IELPKTPPWTICSPSILINLAEDKKSDTSSTFYMIKFKEIVKNFSEYEQIFTDGSKQGERVGAAALVPNGAQKSIRLPNKSSIYSAELRALLLALELIEGSTKKLFIIFSGSLSAMQALKNPHPDHPLIGEILSWHTNITVHLELSIFFCWVPGHIGIPGNEQVDDLAKLAVNLDSSEEPMFFKDLKPSINEHLTNIWQNRWSQSSPNKFLEIVPDLKGWKVPSLQQTRKDEVIMCRSRLGHARLTHSYLFRNEDPPECIYCAC
;
A
#
# COMPACT_ATOMS: atom_id res chain seq x y z
N ILE A 1 19.46 -2.35 13.02
CA ILE A 1 18.04 -2.46 13.37
C ILE A 1 17.91 -1.87 14.76
N GLU A 2 17.36 -0.66 14.86
CA GLU A 2 17.00 -0.12 16.16
C GLU A 2 15.79 -0.89 16.67
N LEU A 3 15.89 -1.40 17.90
CA LEU A 3 14.76 -2.03 18.57
C LEU A 3 13.71 -0.96 18.92
N PRO A 4 12.41 -1.30 18.90
CA PRO A 4 11.36 -0.37 19.32
C PRO A 4 11.67 0.15 20.72
N LYS A 5 11.67 1.47 20.88
CA LYS A 5 11.93 2.14 22.18
C LYS A 5 10.86 1.79 23.23
N THR A 6 9.67 1.42 22.79
CA THR A 6 8.53 1.06 23.63
C THR A 6 8.28 -0.45 23.55
N PRO A 7 8.32 -1.20 24.65
CA PRO A 7 8.01 -2.62 24.64
C PRO A 7 6.58 -2.87 24.11
N PRO A 8 6.35 -3.87 23.25
CA PRO A 8 5.04 -4.11 22.65
C PRO A 8 3.88 -4.29 23.65
N TRP A 9 4.16 -4.81 24.83
CA TRP A 9 3.15 -5.05 25.89
C TRP A 9 2.75 -3.78 26.66
N THR A 10 3.47 -2.68 26.47
CA THR A 10 3.13 -1.36 27.06
C THR A 10 2.37 -0.46 26.10
N ILE A 11 2.21 -0.88 24.85
CA ILE A 11 1.51 -0.11 23.82
C ILE A 11 0.02 -0.08 24.11
N CYS A 12 -0.53 1.13 24.27
CA CYS A 12 -1.96 1.35 24.39
C CYS A 12 -2.65 1.23 23.02
N SER A 13 -3.71 0.45 22.97
CA SER A 13 -4.53 0.37 21.75
C SER A 13 -5.23 1.69 21.48
N PRO A 14 -5.10 2.29 20.30
CA PRO A 14 -5.76 3.53 19.96
C PRO A 14 -7.28 3.35 19.80
N SER A 15 -8.04 4.39 20.14
CA SER A 15 -9.49 4.44 19.87
C SER A 15 -9.73 4.75 18.40
N ILE A 16 -10.30 3.80 17.64
CA ILE A 16 -10.45 3.90 16.19
C ILE A 16 -11.92 3.75 15.78
N LEU A 17 -12.45 4.77 15.12
CA LEU A 17 -13.80 4.82 14.57
C LEU A 17 -13.75 4.50 13.07
N ILE A 18 -14.33 3.37 12.68
CA ILE A 18 -14.43 2.94 11.27
C ILE A 18 -15.87 2.63 10.86
N ASN A 19 -16.86 3.15 11.59
CA ASN A 19 -18.27 2.85 11.39
C ASN A 19 -18.75 3.25 9.97
N LEU A 20 -18.13 4.28 9.38
CA LEU A 20 -18.44 4.68 8.00
C LEU A 20 -17.94 3.68 6.93
N ALA A 21 -17.09 2.70 7.31
CA ALA A 21 -16.60 1.68 6.39
C ALA A 21 -17.56 0.48 6.25
N GLU A 22 -18.61 0.38 7.05
CA GLU A 22 -19.63 -0.66 6.94
C GLU A 22 -20.46 -0.48 5.66
N ASP A 23 -20.61 0.76 5.20
CA ASP A 23 -21.31 1.09 3.96
C ASP A 23 -20.32 1.11 2.79
N LYS A 24 -20.61 0.36 1.73
CA LYS A 24 -19.76 0.36 0.53
C LYS A 24 -19.86 1.71 -0.19
N LYS A 25 -18.72 2.34 -0.45
CA LYS A 25 -18.63 3.63 -1.14
C LYS A 25 -19.29 3.61 -2.53
N SER A 26 -19.30 2.46 -3.23
CA SER A 26 -19.98 2.30 -4.53
C SER A 26 -21.50 2.43 -4.46
N ASP A 27 -22.08 2.08 -3.32
CA ASP A 27 -23.53 1.91 -3.16
C ASP A 27 -24.15 3.02 -2.32
N THR A 28 -23.32 3.92 -1.77
CA THR A 28 -23.72 4.94 -0.81
C THR A 28 -23.44 6.35 -1.34
N SER A 29 -24.42 7.26 -1.24
CA SER A 29 -24.27 8.62 -1.72
C SER A 29 -23.32 9.46 -0.86
N SER A 30 -22.62 10.43 -1.48
CA SER A 30 -21.78 11.39 -0.76
C SER A 30 -22.57 12.19 0.29
N THR A 31 -23.84 12.48 0.03
CA THR A 31 -24.74 13.16 0.97
C THR A 31 -24.95 12.36 2.25
N PHE A 32 -25.08 11.04 2.16
CA PHE A 32 -25.19 10.17 3.33
C PHE A 32 -23.93 10.24 4.19
N TYR A 33 -22.76 10.12 3.58
CA TYR A 33 -21.49 10.23 4.31
C TYR A 33 -21.30 11.62 4.95
N MET A 34 -21.75 12.68 4.28
CA MET A 34 -21.71 14.04 4.85
C MET A 34 -22.61 14.19 6.09
N ILE A 35 -23.79 13.57 6.08
CA ILE A 35 -24.69 13.56 7.25
C ILE A 35 -24.02 12.82 8.41
N LYS A 36 -23.50 11.61 8.13
CA LYS A 36 -22.83 10.80 9.14
C LYS A 36 -21.57 11.47 9.70
N PHE A 37 -20.78 12.11 8.83
CA PHE A 37 -19.64 12.91 9.26
C PHE A 37 -20.06 14.04 10.20
N LYS A 38 -21.14 14.79 9.89
CA LYS A 38 -21.65 15.85 10.77
C LYS A 38 -22.14 15.31 12.12
N GLU A 39 -22.72 14.12 12.16
CA GLU A 39 -23.10 13.43 13.40
C GLU A 39 -21.83 13.13 14.26
N ILE A 40 -20.77 12.62 13.64
CA ILE A 40 -19.49 12.38 14.33
C ILE A 40 -18.94 13.70 14.87
N VAL A 41 -18.81 14.73 14.05
CA VAL A 41 -18.30 16.04 14.47
C VAL A 41 -19.13 16.63 15.62
N LYS A 42 -20.44 16.45 15.62
CA LYS A 42 -21.32 16.90 16.72
C LYS A 42 -21.01 16.15 18.02
N ASN A 43 -20.77 14.83 17.96
CA ASN A 43 -20.44 14.03 19.13
C ASN A 43 -19.03 14.34 19.68
N PHE A 44 -18.13 14.86 18.83
CA PHE A 44 -16.77 15.26 19.18
C PHE A 44 -16.58 16.78 19.12
N SER A 45 -17.62 17.56 19.49
CA SER A 45 -17.60 19.02 19.39
C SER A 45 -16.52 19.71 20.21
N GLU A 46 -16.05 19.09 21.31
CA GLU A 46 -14.97 19.60 22.16
C GLU A 46 -13.57 19.17 21.67
N TYR A 47 -13.51 18.29 20.67
CA TYR A 47 -12.26 17.76 20.13
C TYR A 47 -11.72 18.64 19.01
N GLU A 48 -10.43 18.92 19.06
CA GLU A 48 -9.75 19.54 17.93
C GLU A 48 -9.63 18.56 16.77
N GLN A 49 -10.10 18.98 15.62
CA GLN A 49 -10.11 18.15 14.42
C GLN A 49 -8.78 18.29 13.68
N ILE A 50 -8.18 17.17 13.29
CA ILE A 50 -6.97 17.12 12.47
C ILE A 50 -7.27 16.22 11.27
N PHE A 51 -6.95 16.69 10.07
CA PHE A 51 -7.11 15.92 8.84
C PHE A 51 -5.75 15.50 8.30
N THR A 52 -5.67 14.28 7.76
CA THR A 52 -4.44 13.69 7.23
C THR A 52 -4.67 13.09 5.87
N ASP A 53 -3.71 13.27 4.95
CA ASP A 53 -3.75 12.68 3.63
C ASP A 53 -2.35 12.44 3.07
N GLY A 54 -2.25 11.47 2.14
CA GLY A 54 -1.06 11.16 1.38
C GLY A 54 -1.32 11.32 -0.12
N SER A 55 -0.37 11.90 -0.85
CA SER A 55 -0.47 12.08 -2.31
C SER A 55 0.72 11.47 -3.04
N LYS A 56 0.46 10.88 -4.21
CA LYS A 56 1.51 10.32 -5.07
C LYS A 56 1.32 10.75 -6.52
N GLN A 57 2.38 11.34 -7.09
CA GLN A 57 2.43 11.74 -8.50
C GLN A 57 3.69 11.17 -9.16
N GLY A 58 3.53 10.10 -9.93
CA GLY A 58 4.65 9.35 -10.48
C GLY A 58 5.51 8.74 -9.36
N GLU A 59 6.78 9.12 -9.29
CA GLU A 59 7.71 8.66 -8.25
C GLU A 59 7.72 9.55 -6.99
N ARG A 60 7.13 10.74 -7.07
CA ARG A 60 7.11 11.72 -5.99
C ARG A 60 5.94 11.45 -5.05
N VAL A 61 6.18 11.56 -3.77
CA VAL A 61 5.20 11.22 -2.74
C VAL A 61 5.21 12.29 -1.66
N GLY A 62 4.03 12.81 -1.30
CA GLY A 62 3.84 13.82 -0.28
C GLY A 62 2.90 13.33 0.80
N ALA A 63 3.06 13.84 2.00
CA ALA A 63 2.17 13.62 3.14
C ALA A 63 1.85 14.94 3.81
N ALA A 64 0.62 15.08 4.33
CA ALA A 64 0.20 16.29 5.00
C ALA A 64 -0.75 16.02 6.15
N ALA A 65 -0.72 16.91 7.13
CA ALA A 65 -1.67 17.01 8.22
C ALA A 65 -2.03 18.48 8.47
N LEU A 66 -3.29 18.75 8.77
CA LEU A 66 -3.74 20.09 9.07
C LEU A 66 -4.83 20.12 10.16
N VAL A 67 -4.83 21.20 10.94
CA VAL A 67 -5.94 21.65 11.78
C VAL A 67 -6.70 22.70 10.97
N PRO A 68 -8.02 22.58 10.74
CA PRO A 68 -8.79 23.59 10.00
C PRO A 68 -8.62 25.00 10.57
N ASN A 69 -8.23 25.95 9.72
CA ASN A 69 -7.90 27.33 10.10
C ASN A 69 -6.78 27.47 11.16
N GLY A 70 -5.92 26.46 11.31
CA GLY A 70 -4.85 26.42 12.29
C GLY A 70 -3.52 25.94 11.73
N ALA A 71 -2.78 25.21 12.55
CA ALA A 71 -1.47 24.69 12.20
C ALA A 71 -1.56 23.61 11.09
N GLN A 72 -0.55 23.56 10.25
CA GLN A 72 -0.41 22.52 9.22
C GLN A 72 1.04 22.07 9.10
N LYS A 73 1.23 20.83 8.70
CA LYS A 73 2.54 20.26 8.38
C LYS A 73 2.45 19.46 7.11
N SER A 74 3.48 19.51 6.30
CA SER A 74 3.60 18.70 5.10
C SER A 74 5.06 18.33 4.85
N ILE A 75 5.27 17.18 4.22
CA ILE A 75 6.60 16.65 3.90
C ILE A 75 6.56 15.91 2.58
N ARG A 76 7.64 15.97 1.83
CA ARG A 76 7.86 15.10 0.68
C ARG A 76 8.71 13.92 1.13
N LEU A 77 8.21 12.71 0.94
CA LEU A 77 8.93 11.47 1.20
C LEU A 77 9.97 11.19 0.10
N PRO A 78 10.93 10.28 0.35
CA PRO A 78 11.85 9.81 -0.67
C PRO A 78 11.10 9.28 -1.91
N ASN A 79 11.69 9.48 -3.09
CA ASN A 79 11.12 9.01 -4.35
C ASN A 79 10.84 7.50 -4.29
N LYS A 80 9.76 7.05 -4.94
CA LYS A 80 9.30 5.66 -4.96
C LYS A 80 8.70 5.14 -3.64
N SER A 81 8.58 5.97 -2.61
CA SER A 81 7.77 5.62 -1.44
C SER A 81 6.35 5.22 -1.87
N SER A 82 5.70 4.35 -1.13
CA SER A 82 4.31 3.97 -1.40
C SER A 82 3.35 5.06 -0.93
N ILE A 83 2.16 5.09 -1.53
CA ILE A 83 1.07 5.93 -1.03
C ILE A 83 0.70 5.54 0.41
N TYR A 84 0.79 4.24 0.73
CA TYR A 84 0.53 3.75 2.07
C TYR A 84 1.51 4.32 3.11
N SER A 85 2.81 4.41 2.77
CA SER A 85 3.81 5.07 3.64
C SER A 85 3.53 6.57 3.80
N ALA A 86 3.01 7.24 2.76
CA ALA A 86 2.59 8.63 2.87
C ALA A 86 1.41 8.83 3.83
N GLU A 87 0.39 7.98 3.75
CA GLU A 87 -0.74 8.00 4.67
C GLU A 87 -0.31 7.79 6.12
N LEU A 88 0.60 6.84 6.36
CA LEU A 88 1.16 6.61 7.70
C LEU A 88 1.99 7.81 8.19
N ARG A 89 2.78 8.41 7.29
CA ARG A 89 3.58 9.60 7.63
C ARG A 89 2.68 10.79 7.94
N ALA A 90 1.56 10.94 7.23
CA ALA A 90 0.56 11.96 7.53
C ALA A 90 -0.02 11.82 8.95
N LEU A 91 -0.26 10.59 9.41
CA LEU A 91 -0.67 10.33 10.80
C LEU A 91 0.41 10.74 11.81
N LEU A 92 1.69 10.50 11.51
CA LEU A 92 2.79 10.98 12.36
C LEU A 92 2.83 12.50 12.40
N LEU A 93 2.65 13.19 11.27
CA LEU A 93 2.55 14.66 11.23
C LEU A 93 1.39 15.18 12.09
N ALA A 94 0.27 14.44 12.13
CA ALA A 94 -0.84 14.80 13.03
C ALA A 94 -0.45 14.67 14.51
N LEU A 95 0.27 13.62 14.89
CA LEU A 95 0.79 13.48 16.27
C LEU A 95 1.79 14.60 16.62
N GLU A 96 2.63 14.99 15.65
CA GLU A 96 3.53 16.15 15.82
C GLU A 96 2.77 17.47 16.03
N LEU A 97 1.60 17.66 15.38
CA LEU A 97 0.75 18.83 15.60
C LEU A 97 0.12 18.80 16.99
N ILE A 98 -0.30 17.61 17.46
CA ILE A 98 -0.88 17.41 18.79
C ILE A 98 0.13 17.75 19.89
N GLU A 99 1.36 17.29 19.76
CA GLU A 99 2.42 17.55 20.75
C GLU A 99 2.74 19.05 20.88
N GLY A 100 2.60 19.81 19.80
CA GLY A 100 2.75 21.27 19.79
C GLY A 100 1.49 22.05 20.22
N SER A 101 0.37 21.39 20.52
CA SER A 101 -0.91 22.04 20.86
C SER A 101 -1.09 22.19 22.37
N THR A 102 -1.87 23.18 22.80
CA THR A 102 -2.31 23.36 24.18
C THR A 102 -3.63 22.66 24.52
N LYS A 103 -4.27 22.05 23.51
CA LYS A 103 -5.52 21.31 23.66
C LYS A 103 -5.26 19.93 24.27
N LYS A 104 -6.33 19.30 24.77
CA LYS A 104 -6.24 17.96 25.38
C LYS A 104 -7.05 16.88 24.66
N LEU A 105 -7.98 17.26 23.81
CA LEU A 105 -8.92 16.37 23.14
C LEU A 105 -8.74 16.51 21.62
N PHE A 106 -8.45 15.41 20.93
CA PHE A 106 -8.15 15.40 19.49
C PHE A 106 -8.88 14.28 18.77
N ILE A 107 -9.35 14.57 17.55
CA ILE A 107 -9.86 13.58 16.62
C ILE A 107 -9.11 13.72 15.29
N ILE A 108 -8.46 12.65 14.85
CA ILE A 108 -7.70 12.60 13.60
C ILE A 108 -8.54 11.90 12.54
N PHE A 109 -8.86 12.62 11.48
CA PHE A 109 -9.57 12.11 10.31
C PHE A 109 -8.57 11.70 9.22
N SER A 110 -8.75 10.51 8.64
CA SER A 110 -7.92 10.01 7.53
C SER A 110 -8.75 9.24 6.50
N GLY A 111 -8.40 9.39 5.23
CA GLY A 111 -8.97 8.64 4.11
C GLY A 111 -8.49 7.19 4.02
N SER A 112 -7.41 6.83 4.70
CA SER A 112 -6.77 5.54 4.61
C SER A 112 -7.37 4.49 5.55
N LEU A 113 -8.34 3.71 5.06
CA LEU A 113 -8.93 2.60 5.83
C LEU A 113 -7.87 1.54 6.20
N SER A 114 -6.93 1.27 5.30
CA SER A 114 -5.85 0.30 5.53
C SER A 114 -4.93 0.74 6.67
N ALA A 115 -4.61 2.02 6.78
CA ALA A 115 -3.85 2.57 7.90
C ALA A 115 -4.63 2.42 9.22
N MET A 116 -5.91 2.78 9.24
CA MET A 116 -6.77 2.63 10.42
C MET A 116 -6.89 1.18 10.89
N GLN A 117 -7.03 0.23 9.96
CA GLN A 117 -7.08 -1.20 10.28
C GLN A 117 -5.73 -1.71 10.81
N ALA A 118 -4.62 -1.24 10.25
CA ALA A 118 -3.28 -1.63 10.68
C ALA A 118 -2.95 -1.15 12.10
N LEU A 119 -3.46 0.01 12.52
CA LEU A 119 -3.31 0.51 13.90
C LEU A 119 -4.01 -0.37 14.95
N LYS A 120 -4.96 -1.22 14.56
CA LYS A 120 -5.61 -2.21 15.46
C LYS A 120 -4.73 -3.43 15.73
N ASN A 121 -3.69 -3.64 14.91
CA ASN A 121 -2.82 -4.80 15.04
C ASN A 121 -1.71 -4.52 16.07
N PRO A 122 -1.63 -5.29 17.18
CA PRO A 122 -0.57 -5.12 18.17
C PRO A 122 0.82 -5.56 17.67
N HIS A 123 0.88 -6.29 16.55
CA HIS A 123 2.11 -6.73 15.90
C HIS A 123 2.24 -6.12 14.50
N PRO A 124 2.63 -4.85 14.41
CA PRO A 124 2.65 -4.14 13.15
C PRO A 124 3.74 -4.67 12.20
N ASP A 125 3.34 -4.95 10.97
CA ASP A 125 4.25 -5.35 9.89
C ASP A 125 5.03 -4.18 9.27
N HIS A 126 4.64 -2.94 9.56
CA HIS A 126 5.23 -1.74 9.00
C HIS A 126 5.86 -0.89 10.12
N PRO A 127 7.13 -0.46 9.99
CA PRO A 127 7.81 0.30 11.04
C PRO A 127 7.08 1.57 11.46
N LEU A 128 6.51 2.33 10.51
CA LEU A 128 5.73 3.53 10.83
C LEU A 128 4.50 3.25 11.70
N ILE A 129 3.86 2.09 11.58
CA ILE A 129 2.75 1.72 12.47
C ILE A 129 3.26 1.59 13.90
N GLY A 130 4.40 0.90 14.09
CA GLY A 130 5.03 0.79 15.41
C GLY A 130 5.40 2.15 16.00
N GLU A 131 5.89 3.06 15.17
CA GLU A 131 6.21 4.43 15.56
C GLU A 131 4.96 5.22 15.97
N ILE A 132 3.88 5.16 15.17
CA ILE A 132 2.60 5.80 15.50
C ILE A 132 2.06 5.27 16.82
N LEU A 133 2.05 3.94 17.01
CA LEU A 133 1.54 3.33 18.25
C LEU A 133 2.38 3.71 19.47
N SER A 134 3.71 3.75 19.34
CA SER A 134 4.61 4.16 20.40
C SER A 134 4.40 5.63 20.76
N TRP A 135 4.28 6.50 19.76
CA TRP A 135 4.05 7.92 19.97
C TRP A 135 2.67 8.23 20.55
N HIS A 136 1.62 7.57 20.01
CA HIS A 136 0.28 7.62 20.57
C HIS A 136 0.27 7.23 22.05
N THR A 137 0.95 6.12 22.42
CA THR A 137 1.05 5.68 23.81
C THR A 137 1.74 6.73 24.68
N ASN A 138 2.85 7.29 24.20
CA ASN A 138 3.56 8.34 24.93
C ASN A 138 2.67 9.57 25.21
N ILE A 139 1.97 10.04 24.17
CA ILE A 139 1.08 11.21 24.27
C ILE A 139 -0.11 10.92 25.20
N THR A 140 -0.74 9.75 25.07
CA THR A 140 -1.94 9.44 25.86
C THR A 140 -1.64 9.12 27.32
N VAL A 141 -0.54 8.42 27.60
CA VAL A 141 -0.20 8.00 28.96
C VAL A 141 0.56 9.07 29.73
N HIS A 142 1.54 9.75 29.09
CA HIS A 142 2.40 10.70 29.82
C HIS A 142 1.91 12.14 29.75
N LEU A 143 1.24 12.53 28.66
CA LEU A 143 0.68 13.88 28.52
C LEU A 143 -0.81 13.94 28.85
N GLU A 144 -1.43 12.80 29.16
CA GLU A 144 -2.86 12.65 29.51
C GLU A 144 -3.80 13.27 28.45
N LEU A 145 -3.44 13.11 27.15
CA LEU A 145 -4.24 13.58 26.05
C LEU A 145 -5.18 12.47 25.53
N SER A 146 -6.37 12.85 25.07
CA SER A 146 -7.33 11.92 24.45
C SER A 146 -7.28 12.07 22.95
N ILE A 147 -6.99 10.97 22.24
CA ILE A 147 -6.88 10.93 20.78
C ILE A 147 -7.79 9.85 20.23
N PHE A 148 -8.67 10.24 19.29
CA PHE A 148 -9.47 9.36 18.48
C PHE A 148 -8.96 9.39 17.04
N PHE A 149 -8.88 8.22 16.40
CA PHE A 149 -8.68 8.11 14.96
C PHE A 149 -10.02 7.79 14.30
N CYS A 150 -10.36 8.49 13.25
CA CYS A 150 -11.62 8.30 12.54
C CYS A 150 -11.38 8.16 11.04
N TRP A 151 -11.85 7.07 10.46
CA TRP A 151 -11.85 6.93 9.03
C TRP A 151 -12.99 7.72 8.40
N VAL A 152 -12.66 8.43 7.31
CA VAL A 152 -13.64 9.13 6.45
C VAL A 152 -13.37 8.78 4.99
N PRO A 153 -14.39 8.58 4.17
CA PRO A 153 -14.17 8.34 2.74
C PRO A 153 -13.62 9.60 2.07
N GLY A 154 -12.55 9.44 1.29
CA GLY A 154 -11.97 10.54 0.51
C GLY A 154 -12.89 11.05 -0.60
N HIS A 155 -12.72 12.32 -1.01
CA HIS A 155 -13.40 12.95 -2.16
C HIS A 155 -14.94 12.91 -2.10
N ILE A 156 -15.50 13.22 -0.95
CA ILE A 156 -16.96 13.34 -0.75
C ILE A 156 -17.40 14.76 -0.36
N GLY A 157 -16.48 15.73 -0.42
CA GLY A 157 -16.75 17.14 -0.14
C GLY A 157 -16.61 17.55 1.34
N ILE A 158 -15.93 16.77 2.18
CA ILE A 158 -15.57 17.18 3.55
C ILE A 158 -14.49 18.26 3.47
N PRO A 159 -14.77 19.54 3.89
CA PRO A 159 -13.85 20.64 3.62
C PRO A 159 -12.44 20.43 4.15
N GLY A 160 -12.26 19.94 5.38
CA GLY A 160 -10.95 19.68 5.96
C GLY A 160 -10.19 18.56 5.21
N ASN A 161 -10.92 17.56 4.70
CA ASN A 161 -10.31 16.47 3.93
C ASN A 161 -9.88 16.95 2.53
N GLU A 162 -10.65 17.79 1.86
CA GLU A 162 -10.25 18.38 0.57
C GLU A 162 -9.04 19.31 0.74
N GLN A 163 -9.01 20.10 1.82
CA GLN A 163 -7.88 20.98 2.12
C GLN A 163 -6.57 20.21 2.36
N VAL A 164 -6.62 19.10 3.10
CA VAL A 164 -5.41 18.29 3.36
C VAL A 164 -4.97 17.52 2.12
N ASP A 165 -5.90 17.07 1.27
CA ASP A 165 -5.60 16.46 -0.04
C ASP A 165 -4.84 17.46 -0.94
N ASP A 166 -5.30 18.72 -1.02
CA ASP A 166 -4.59 19.75 -1.76
C ASP A 166 -3.20 20.04 -1.16
N LEU A 167 -3.08 20.07 0.16
CA LEU A 167 -1.80 20.26 0.84
C LEU A 167 -0.83 19.10 0.59
N ALA A 168 -1.32 17.85 0.61
CA ALA A 168 -0.53 16.66 0.28
C ALA A 168 -0.05 16.65 -1.18
N LYS A 169 -0.90 17.11 -2.12
CA LYS A 169 -0.52 17.31 -3.54
C LYS A 169 0.57 18.38 -3.69
N LEU A 170 0.49 19.48 -2.95
CA LEU A 170 1.53 20.51 -2.94
C LEU A 170 2.84 19.98 -2.35
N ALA A 171 2.76 19.16 -1.29
CA ALA A 171 3.91 18.56 -0.64
C ALA A 171 4.79 17.71 -1.59
N VAL A 172 4.20 17.14 -2.64
CA VAL A 172 4.92 16.39 -3.68
C VAL A 172 6.02 17.24 -4.37
N ASN A 173 5.89 18.55 -4.38
CA ASN A 173 6.82 19.48 -5.01
C ASN A 173 7.85 20.09 -4.05
N LEU A 174 7.80 19.77 -2.77
CA LEU A 174 8.83 20.18 -1.81
C LEU A 174 10.16 19.45 -2.08
N ASP A 175 11.21 19.86 -1.38
CA ASP A 175 12.46 19.11 -1.36
C ASP A 175 12.25 17.75 -0.69
N SER A 176 12.90 16.72 -1.21
CA SER A 176 12.79 15.37 -0.66
C SER A 176 13.38 15.33 0.74
N SER A 177 12.65 14.71 1.66
CA SER A 177 13.18 14.46 3.00
C SER A 177 14.33 13.45 2.96
N GLU A 178 15.21 13.54 3.96
CA GLU A 178 16.28 12.55 4.19
C GLU A 178 15.78 11.33 4.98
N GLU A 179 14.47 11.15 5.11
CA GLU A 179 13.89 10.02 5.82
C GLU A 179 14.26 8.68 5.14
N PRO A 180 14.48 7.62 5.92
CA PRO A 180 14.80 6.32 5.37
C PRO A 180 13.63 5.74 4.59
N MET A 181 13.91 5.18 3.41
CA MET A 181 12.90 4.45 2.64
C MET A 181 12.70 3.06 3.23
N PHE A 182 11.45 2.65 3.34
CA PHE A 182 11.10 1.33 3.89
C PHE A 182 11.31 0.23 2.85
N PHE A 183 11.79 -0.93 3.31
CA PHE A 183 12.04 -2.08 2.43
C PHE A 183 10.80 -2.50 1.62
N LYS A 184 9.61 -2.43 2.22
CA LYS A 184 8.36 -2.78 1.52
C LYS A 184 8.10 -1.86 0.33
N ASP A 185 8.50 -0.59 0.40
CA ASP A 185 8.36 0.39 -0.69
C ASP A 185 9.38 0.13 -1.81
N LEU A 186 10.56 -0.39 -1.47
CA LEU A 186 11.59 -0.74 -2.44
C LEU A 186 11.28 -2.02 -3.20
N LYS A 187 10.53 -2.95 -2.62
CA LYS A 187 10.28 -4.27 -3.19
C LYS A 187 9.75 -4.25 -4.64
N PRO A 188 8.78 -3.39 -5.03
CA PRO A 188 8.34 -3.30 -6.42
C PRO A 188 9.46 -2.88 -7.38
N SER A 189 10.27 -1.88 -7.01
CA SER A 189 11.40 -1.42 -7.82
C SER A 189 12.50 -2.46 -7.96
N ILE A 190 12.80 -3.20 -6.90
CA ILE A 190 13.75 -4.31 -6.93
C ILE A 190 13.22 -5.41 -7.85
N ASN A 191 11.95 -5.80 -7.72
CA ASN A 191 11.35 -6.81 -8.58
C ASN A 191 11.35 -6.39 -10.05
N GLU A 192 11.06 -5.14 -10.34
CA GLU A 192 11.11 -4.60 -11.70
C GLU A 192 12.54 -4.67 -12.26
N HIS A 193 13.52 -4.24 -11.49
CA HIS A 193 14.93 -4.31 -11.87
C HIS A 193 15.38 -5.74 -12.17
N LEU A 194 15.06 -6.67 -11.27
CA LEU A 194 15.38 -8.09 -11.45
C LEU A 194 14.67 -8.70 -12.67
N THR A 195 13.40 -8.32 -12.89
CA THR A 195 12.65 -8.78 -14.06
C THR A 195 13.27 -8.25 -15.35
N ASN A 196 13.75 -7.00 -15.37
CA ASN A 196 14.43 -6.44 -16.54
C ASN A 196 15.76 -7.14 -16.83
N ILE A 197 16.57 -7.43 -15.78
CA ILE A 197 17.81 -8.21 -15.93
C ILE A 197 17.48 -9.60 -16.48
N TRP A 198 16.46 -10.23 -15.94
CA TRP A 198 16.04 -11.57 -16.39
C TRP A 198 15.53 -11.55 -17.82
N GLN A 199 14.69 -10.58 -18.19
CA GLN A 199 14.21 -10.39 -19.56
C GLN A 199 15.36 -10.20 -20.55
N ASN A 200 16.37 -9.40 -20.22
CA ASN A 200 17.54 -9.18 -21.07
C ASN A 200 18.30 -10.50 -21.30
N ARG A 201 18.55 -11.26 -20.24
CA ARG A 201 19.19 -12.58 -20.35
C ARG A 201 18.35 -13.57 -21.15
N TRP A 202 17.03 -13.53 -20.94
CA TRP A 202 16.07 -14.37 -21.64
C TRP A 202 16.08 -14.09 -23.14
N SER A 203 15.98 -12.84 -23.55
CA SER A 203 15.99 -12.41 -24.94
C SER A 203 17.32 -12.71 -25.66
N GLN A 204 18.44 -12.80 -24.92
CA GLN A 204 19.77 -13.13 -25.44
C GLN A 204 20.06 -14.64 -25.43
N SER A 205 19.16 -15.47 -24.91
CA SER A 205 19.34 -16.92 -24.92
C SER A 205 19.26 -17.48 -26.34
N SER A 206 19.91 -18.64 -26.58
CA SER A 206 19.82 -19.31 -27.87
C SER A 206 18.37 -19.57 -28.26
N PRO A 207 18.03 -19.44 -29.54
CA PRO A 207 16.68 -19.71 -30.03
C PRO A 207 16.18 -21.07 -29.53
N ASN A 208 15.03 -21.08 -28.89
CA ASN A 208 14.38 -22.30 -28.42
C ASN A 208 12.86 -22.12 -28.43
N LYS A 209 12.13 -23.23 -28.52
CA LYS A 209 10.66 -23.22 -28.59
C LYS A 209 9.99 -22.48 -27.41
N PHE A 210 10.63 -22.49 -26.25
CA PHE A 210 10.06 -21.82 -25.09
C PHE A 210 10.16 -20.31 -25.19
N LEU A 211 11.25 -19.79 -25.78
CA LEU A 211 11.41 -18.36 -26.09
C LEU A 211 10.38 -17.88 -27.11
N GLU A 212 10.05 -18.72 -28.10
CA GLU A 212 9.01 -18.42 -29.09
C GLU A 212 7.61 -18.35 -28.46
N ILE A 213 7.31 -19.22 -27.50
CA ILE A 213 6.01 -19.26 -26.79
C ILE A 213 5.89 -18.15 -25.76
N VAL A 214 6.99 -17.81 -25.08
CA VAL A 214 7.05 -16.82 -24.01
C VAL A 214 8.21 -15.84 -24.27
N PRO A 215 8.07 -14.95 -25.24
CA PRO A 215 9.12 -13.97 -25.54
C PRO A 215 9.26 -12.92 -24.44
N ASP A 216 8.17 -12.60 -23.75
CA ASP A 216 8.12 -11.60 -22.68
C ASP A 216 7.80 -12.27 -21.34
N LEU A 217 8.70 -12.07 -20.37
CA LEU A 217 8.53 -12.54 -18.99
C LEU A 217 7.56 -11.66 -18.19
N LYS A 218 7.38 -10.38 -18.61
CA LYS A 218 6.41 -9.48 -18.00
C LYS A 218 5.00 -9.93 -18.37
N GLY A 219 4.24 -10.33 -17.38
CA GLY A 219 2.84 -10.72 -17.60
C GLY A 219 2.62 -12.22 -17.82
N TRP A 220 3.67 -13.03 -17.77
CA TRP A 220 3.46 -14.47 -17.75
C TRP A 220 2.78 -14.88 -16.45
N LYS A 221 1.49 -14.97 -16.55
CA LYS A 221 0.68 -15.60 -15.50
C LYS A 221 0.67 -17.09 -15.78
N VAL A 222 1.23 -17.88 -14.88
CA VAL A 222 0.89 -19.30 -14.84
C VAL A 222 -0.62 -19.34 -14.63
N PRO A 223 -1.40 -19.90 -15.55
CA PRO A 223 -2.82 -20.00 -15.34
C PRO A 223 -3.06 -20.75 -14.04
N SER A 224 -3.66 -20.06 -13.07
CA SER A 224 -4.15 -20.68 -11.83
C SER A 224 -5.45 -21.43 -12.13
N LEU A 225 -5.40 -22.33 -13.08
CA LEU A 225 -6.45 -23.32 -13.22
C LEU A 225 -6.27 -24.27 -12.04
N GLN A 226 -7.35 -24.68 -11.43
CA GLN A 226 -7.38 -25.80 -10.48
C GLN A 226 -7.01 -27.09 -11.22
N GLN A 227 -5.75 -27.16 -11.63
CA GLN A 227 -5.22 -28.29 -12.41
C GLN A 227 -4.54 -29.24 -11.45
N THR A 228 -4.71 -30.51 -11.73
CA THR A 228 -3.95 -31.55 -11.02
C THR A 228 -2.47 -31.40 -11.40
N ARG A 229 -1.56 -31.87 -10.55
CA ARG A 229 -0.12 -31.92 -10.89
C ARG A 229 0.16 -32.63 -12.19
N LYS A 230 -0.69 -33.58 -12.59
CA LYS A 230 -0.60 -34.29 -13.86
C LYS A 230 -0.81 -33.32 -15.03
N ASP A 231 -1.80 -32.46 -14.94
CA ASP A 231 -2.12 -31.46 -15.97
C ASP A 231 -1.00 -30.42 -16.09
N GLU A 232 -0.44 -29.97 -14.95
CA GLU A 232 0.72 -29.08 -14.96
C GLU A 232 1.94 -29.69 -15.66
N VAL A 233 2.22 -30.98 -15.41
CA VAL A 233 3.32 -31.71 -16.05
C VAL A 233 3.06 -31.85 -17.55
N ILE A 234 1.84 -32.16 -17.98
CA ILE A 234 1.47 -32.26 -19.40
C ILE A 234 1.66 -30.91 -20.09
N MET A 235 1.15 -29.84 -19.49
CA MET A 235 1.28 -28.47 -20.02
C MET A 235 2.75 -28.02 -20.11
N CYS A 236 3.55 -28.29 -19.09
CA CYS A 236 4.98 -28.00 -19.12
C CYS A 236 5.69 -28.76 -20.23
N ARG A 237 5.47 -30.05 -20.35
CA ARG A 237 6.06 -30.89 -21.41
C ARG A 237 5.63 -30.46 -22.81
N SER A 238 4.35 -30.09 -22.99
CA SER A 238 3.84 -29.58 -24.26
C SER A 238 4.51 -28.28 -24.68
N ARG A 239 4.70 -27.37 -23.73
CA ARG A 239 5.39 -26.06 -23.94
C ARG A 239 6.87 -26.26 -24.29
N LEU A 240 7.53 -27.19 -23.63
CA LEU A 240 8.94 -27.52 -23.91
C LEU A 240 9.11 -28.31 -25.21
N GLY A 241 8.03 -28.77 -25.84
CA GLY A 241 8.06 -29.61 -27.03
C GLY A 241 8.48 -31.06 -26.77
N HIS A 242 8.61 -31.47 -25.50
CA HIS A 242 9.03 -32.83 -25.10
C HIS A 242 7.85 -33.69 -24.61
N ALA A 243 6.76 -33.69 -25.37
CA ALA A 243 5.66 -34.62 -25.09
C ALA A 243 5.97 -36.02 -25.66
N ARG A 244 5.50 -37.07 -24.99
CA ARG A 244 5.68 -38.43 -25.47
C ARG A 244 5.10 -38.65 -26.87
N LEU A 245 4.04 -37.91 -27.20
CA LEU A 245 3.41 -37.95 -28.53
C LEU A 245 4.29 -37.34 -29.63
N THR A 246 5.05 -36.30 -29.30
CA THR A 246 5.86 -35.54 -30.28
C THR A 246 7.31 -35.97 -30.33
N HIS A 247 7.82 -36.70 -29.33
CA HIS A 247 9.23 -37.05 -29.20
C HIS A 247 9.46 -38.55 -28.87
N SER A 248 8.45 -39.40 -29.09
CA SER A 248 8.60 -40.86 -28.88
C SER A 248 9.66 -41.50 -29.80
N TYR A 249 9.93 -40.91 -30.96
CA TYR A 249 10.95 -41.33 -31.90
C TYR A 249 12.36 -41.28 -31.29
N LEU A 250 12.65 -40.31 -30.38
CA LEU A 250 13.94 -40.23 -29.68
C LEU A 250 14.21 -41.45 -28.79
N PHE A 251 13.15 -42.03 -28.20
CA PHE A 251 13.27 -43.24 -27.37
C PHE A 251 13.35 -44.54 -28.17
N ARG A 252 12.89 -44.50 -29.45
CA ARG A 252 12.86 -45.65 -30.33
C ARG A 252 14.01 -45.65 -31.31
N ASN A 253 14.82 -44.60 -31.33
CA ASN A 253 15.88 -44.36 -32.28
C ASN A 253 15.37 -44.39 -33.73
N GLU A 254 14.19 -43.79 -33.95
CA GLU A 254 13.52 -43.64 -35.24
C GLU A 254 13.71 -42.21 -35.74
N ASP A 255 13.44 -41.96 -37.01
CA ASP A 255 13.43 -40.61 -37.57
C ASP A 255 12.25 -39.81 -37.04
N PRO A 256 12.38 -38.46 -36.91
CA PRO A 256 11.28 -37.60 -36.46
C PRO A 256 10.08 -37.72 -37.41
N PRO A 257 8.84 -37.80 -36.87
CA PRO A 257 7.66 -37.90 -37.72
C PRO A 257 7.47 -36.60 -38.50
N GLU A 258 7.33 -36.71 -39.82
CA GLU A 258 7.01 -35.58 -40.66
C GLU A 258 5.52 -35.21 -40.56
N CYS A 259 5.23 -33.94 -40.56
CA CYS A 259 3.84 -33.45 -40.59
C CYS A 259 3.25 -33.70 -41.98
N ILE A 260 2.13 -34.43 -42.08
CA ILE A 260 1.44 -34.73 -43.35
C ILE A 260 0.90 -33.48 -44.06
N TYR A 261 0.81 -32.31 -43.36
CA TYR A 261 0.27 -31.06 -43.91
C TYR A 261 1.35 -30.07 -44.32
N CYS A 262 2.49 -30.04 -43.63
CA CYS A 262 3.54 -29.03 -43.88
C CYS A 262 4.90 -29.67 -44.21
N ALA A 263 5.03 -30.99 -44.19
CA ALA A 263 6.26 -31.74 -44.47
C ALA A 263 7.49 -31.27 -43.61
N CYS A 264 7.22 -30.72 -42.40
CA CYS A 264 8.25 -30.27 -41.46
C CYS A 264 8.33 -31.20 -40.26
#